data_69d64b3b66fd5b5ef41db4db754b5147
#
_entry.id   69d64b3b66fd5b5ef41db4db754b5147
#
_cell.length_a   1.000
_cell.length_b   1.000
_cell.length_c   1.000
_cell.angle_alpha   90.00
_cell.angle_beta   90.00
_cell.angle_gamma   90.00
#
_symmetry.space_group_name_H-M   'P 1'
#
loop_
_entity.id
_entity.type
_entity.pdbx_description
1 polymer ?
#
loop_
_entity_poly.entity_id
_entity_poly.type
_entity_poly.pdbx_seq_one_letter_code
_entity_poly.pdbx_strand_id
1 'polypeptide(L)'
;MKRKAKISRKTKETKINVDLNIDGKGKYKIETGIGFLNHMLEQLSKHSSMDINLKAKGDMHIDLHHTTEDTGIAIGECLKKASKKFLGIKRYAHAMIPMDETLTRVAIDVSNRPYLIWKVKLKVEKLGEMDTELFKEWFQAFSQAAGITLHVENIYGDNSHHIIESCFKGLARSLRTALEMDPRNKTTIPSTKGSL
;
A
#
# COMPACT_ATOMS: atom_id res chain seq x y z
N MET A 1 19.88 -7.99 -8.74
CA MET A 1 18.94 -9.08 -8.32
C MET A 1 17.51 -8.57 -8.49
N LYS A 2 16.62 -9.32 -9.16
CA LYS A 2 15.24 -8.85 -9.38
C LYS A 2 14.44 -8.91 -8.05
N ARG A 3 13.83 -7.79 -7.63
CA ARG A 3 12.98 -7.70 -6.43
C ARG A 3 11.52 -7.97 -6.81
N LYS A 4 11.20 -9.25 -6.99
CA LYS A 4 9.89 -9.75 -7.41
C LYS A 4 9.41 -10.86 -6.48
N ALA A 5 8.11 -10.93 -6.26
CA ALA A 5 7.48 -12.02 -5.52
C ALA A 5 6.09 -12.33 -6.06
N LYS A 6 5.62 -13.53 -5.72
CA LYS A 6 4.24 -13.98 -5.91
C LYS A 6 3.70 -14.53 -4.60
N ILE A 7 2.46 -14.22 -4.30
CA ILE A 7 1.68 -14.73 -3.17
C ILE A 7 0.37 -15.28 -3.70
N SER A 8 -0.02 -16.44 -3.18
CA SER A 8 -1.37 -16.98 -3.31
C SER A 8 -1.89 -17.21 -1.91
N ARG A 9 -2.89 -16.44 -1.51
CA ARG A 9 -3.56 -16.52 -0.20
C ARG A 9 -4.97 -17.06 -0.41
N LYS A 10 -5.35 -18.08 0.36
CA LYS A 10 -6.68 -18.67 0.33
C LYS A 10 -7.17 -18.90 1.75
N THR A 11 -8.33 -18.37 2.06
CA THR A 11 -9.10 -18.62 3.29
C THR A 11 -10.43 -19.28 2.95
N LYS A 12 -11.35 -19.34 3.90
CA LYS A 12 -12.74 -19.71 3.63
C LYS A 12 -13.52 -18.55 2.97
N GLU A 13 -13.08 -17.32 3.17
CA GLU A 13 -13.73 -16.07 2.77
C GLU A 13 -13.20 -15.53 1.45
N THR A 14 -11.88 -15.65 1.21
CA THR A 14 -11.23 -15.04 0.05
C THR A 14 -10.25 -15.97 -0.64
N LYS A 15 -10.00 -15.69 -1.94
CA LYS A 15 -8.89 -16.26 -2.72
C LYS A 15 -8.21 -15.14 -3.49
N ILE A 16 -6.95 -14.85 -3.14
CA ILE A 16 -6.19 -13.72 -3.67
C ILE A 16 -4.85 -14.18 -4.21
N ASN A 17 -4.52 -13.74 -5.42
CA ASN A 17 -3.22 -13.95 -6.05
C ASN A 17 -2.60 -12.58 -6.35
N VAL A 18 -1.34 -12.39 -5.96
CA VAL A 18 -0.56 -11.18 -6.21
C VAL A 18 0.76 -11.55 -6.87
N ASP A 19 1.12 -10.87 -7.96
CA ASP A 19 2.46 -10.87 -8.57
C ASP A 19 2.97 -9.42 -8.54
N LEU A 20 4.05 -9.17 -7.81
CA LEU A 20 4.57 -7.84 -7.57
C LEU A 20 6.04 -7.74 -7.97
N ASN A 21 6.39 -6.66 -8.67
CA ASN A 21 7.75 -6.30 -9.03
C ASN A 21 8.05 -4.89 -8.51
N ILE A 22 8.92 -4.78 -7.52
CA ILE A 22 9.33 -3.48 -6.93
C ILE A 22 10.03 -2.62 -7.99
N ASP A 23 10.89 -3.21 -8.82
CA ASP A 23 11.67 -2.53 -9.87
C ASP A 23 10.90 -2.50 -11.20
N GLY A 24 9.60 -2.17 -11.13
CA GLY A 24 8.69 -2.13 -12.26
C GLY A 24 8.66 -0.80 -13.01
N LYS A 25 7.58 -0.60 -13.75
CA LYS A 25 7.26 0.63 -14.50
C LYS A 25 5.84 1.15 -14.21
N GLY A 26 5.21 0.65 -13.14
CA GLY A 26 3.83 0.96 -12.77
C GLY A 26 2.80 0.33 -13.72
N LYS A 27 3.07 -0.87 -14.22
CA LYS A 27 2.10 -1.67 -14.97
C LYS A 27 1.19 -2.40 -13.99
N TYR A 28 -0.11 -2.38 -14.25
CA TYR A 28 -1.07 -3.03 -13.37
C TYR A 28 -2.11 -3.83 -14.13
N LYS A 29 -2.61 -4.86 -13.45
CA LYS A 29 -3.84 -5.58 -13.76
C LYS A 29 -4.51 -5.91 -12.44
N ILE A 30 -5.57 -5.18 -12.08
CA ILE A 30 -6.22 -5.25 -10.76
C ILE A 30 -7.66 -5.69 -10.94
N GLU A 31 -8.02 -6.81 -10.33
CA GLU A 31 -9.34 -7.43 -10.40
C GLU A 31 -9.77 -7.84 -8.98
N THR A 32 -10.38 -6.93 -8.20
CA THR A 32 -10.90 -7.24 -6.85
C THR A 32 -12.40 -7.48 -6.83
N GLY A 33 -13.11 -7.05 -7.87
CA GLY A 33 -14.58 -6.98 -7.89
C GLY A 33 -15.13 -5.69 -7.26
N ILE A 34 -14.30 -4.86 -6.63
CA ILE A 34 -14.68 -3.60 -5.98
C ILE A 34 -14.10 -2.45 -6.81
N GLY A 35 -14.95 -1.74 -7.55
CA GLY A 35 -14.50 -0.75 -8.55
C GLY A 35 -13.61 0.35 -7.96
N PHE A 36 -14.01 0.91 -6.82
CA PHE A 36 -13.23 1.98 -6.18
C PHE A 36 -11.89 1.48 -5.62
N LEU A 37 -11.86 0.27 -5.05
CA LEU A 37 -10.61 -0.35 -4.58
C LEU A 37 -9.65 -0.65 -5.75
N ASN A 38 -10.17 -1.15 -6.89
CA ASN A 38 -9.37 -1.31 -8.10
C ASN A 38 -8.68 -0.02 -8.49
N HIS A 39 -9.44 1.08 -8.56
CA HIS A 39 -8.92 2.40 -8.89
C HIS A 39 -7.81 2.84 -7.90
N MET A 40 -7.99 2.64 -6.60
CA MET A 40 -6.98 2.98 -5.59
C MET A 40 -5.69 2.14 -5.74
N LEU A 41 -5.81 0.85 -6.00
CA LEU A 41 -4.66 -0.03 -6.20
C LEU A 41 -3.93 0.24 -7.54
N GLU A 42 -4.62 0.71 -8.55
CA GLU A 42 -4.03 1.22 -9.79
C GLU A 42 -3.19 2.47 -9.53
N GLN A 43 -3.69 3.43 -8.70
CA GLN A 43 -2.91 4.58 -8.24
C GLN A 43 -1.66 4.14 -7.47
N LEU A 44 -1.80 3.15 -6.58
CA LEU A 44 -0.67 2.58 -5.84
C LEU A 44 0.40 2.05 -6.80
N SER A 45 0.03 1.21 -7.77
CA SER A 45 0.96 0.66 -8.77
C SER A 45 1.61 1.77 -9.60
N LYS A 46 0.79 2.64 -10.19
CA LYS A 46 1.25 3.68 -11.11
C LYS A 46 2.25 4.63 -10.47
N HIS A 47 1.91 5.18 -9.30
CA HIS A 47 2.71 6.21 -8.64
C HIS A 47 3.92 5.65 -7.86
N SER A 48 3.90 4.39 -7.45
CA SER A 48 5.07 3.72 -6.88
C SER A 48 6.06 3.21 -7.94
N SER A 49 5.63 3.15 -9.21
CA SER A 49 6.32 2.46 -10.30
C SER A 49 6.49 0.95 -10.08
N MET A 50 5.85 0.36 -9.09
CA MET A 50 5.80 -1.10 -8.93
C MET A 50 4.83 -1.69 -9.97
N ASP A 51 5.20 -2.82 -10.58
CA ASP A 51 4.23 -3.58 -11.36
C ASP A 51 3.41 -4.46 -10.40
N ILE A 52 2.08 -4.39 -10.47
CA ILE A 52 1.17 -5.16 -9.62
C ILE A 52 0.12 -5.88 -10.49
N ASN A 53 0.12 -7.21 -10.44
CA ASN A 53 -0.96 -8.01 -10.98
C ASN A 53 -1.68 -8.67 -9.78
N LEU A 54 -2.95 -8.32 -9.57
CA LEU A 54 -3.76 -8.78 -8.47
C LEU A 54 -5.11 -9.29 -8.97
N LYS A 55 -5.46 -10.49 -8.53
CA LYS A 55 -6.80 -11.06 -8.71
C LYS A 55 -7.31 -11.56 -7.38
N ALA A 56 -8.45 -11.01 -6.95
CA ALA A 56 -9.17 -11.40 -5.75
C ALA A 56 -10.57 -11.91 -6.09
N LYS A 57 -11.02 -12.88 -5.31
CA LYS A 57 -12.41 -13.32 -5.24
C LYS A 57 -12.73 -13.50 -3.76
N GLY A 58 -13.69 -12.75 -3.24
CA GLY A 58 -14.16 -12.83 -1.87
C GLY A 58 -15.67 -13.06 -1.80
N ASP A 59 -16.16 -13.19 -0.59
CA ASP A 59 -17.54 -13.41 -0.19
C ASP A 59 -18.36 -12.10 -0.13
N MET A 60 -18.30 -11.32 -1.21
CA MET A 60 -18.89 -9.97 -1.33
C MET A 60 -20.41 -9.92 -1.11
N HIS A 61 -21.07 -11.08 -1.01
CA HIS A 61 -22.48 -11.18 -0.64
C HIS A 61 -22.73 -10.91 0.85
N ILE A 62 -21.67 -10.96 1.67
CA ILE A 62 -21.68 -10.54 3.08
C ILE A 62 -21.45 -9.03 3.14
N ASP A 63 -20.25 -8.59 2.80
CA ASP A 63 -19.85 -7.18 2.62
C ASP A 63 -18.52 -7.10 1.84
N LEU A 64 -17.90 -5.91 1.82
CA LEU A 64 -16.63 -5.70 1.13
C LEU A 64 -15.41 -5.80 2.06
N HIS A 65 -15.60 -6.06 3.38
CA HIS A 65 -14.56 -6.01 4.40
C HIS A 65 -13.45 -7.04 4.13
N HIS A 66 -13.82 -8.33 4.08
CA HIS A 66 -12.85 -9.41 3.94
C HIS A 66 -11.99 -9.26 2.68
N THR A 67 -12.61 -8.89 1.55
CA THR A 67 -11.88 -8.68 0.30
C THR A 67 -10.93 -7.50 0.40
N THR A 68 -11.36 -6.41 1.03
CA THR A 68 -10.54 -5.20 1.20
C THR A 68 -9.34 -5.48 2.09
N GLU A 69 -9.56 -6.01 3.30
CA GLU A 69 -8.50 -6.32 4.25
C GLU A 69 -7.49 -7.31 3.68
N ASP A 70 -7.97 -8.43 3.14
CA ASP A 70 -7.13 -9.50 2.61
C ASP A 70 -6.31 -9.08 1.39
N THR A 71 -6.77 -8.12 0.57
CA THR A 71 -5.94 -7.54 -0.50
C THR A 71 -4.79 -6.71 0.08
N GLY A 72 -5.02 -5.99 1.19
CA GLY A 72 -3.98 -5.28 1.93
C GLY A 72 -2.93 -6.23 2.47
N ILE A 73 -3.36 -7.32 3.12
CA ILE A 73 -2.46 -8.38 3.62
C ILE A 73 -1.65 -8.97 2.47
N ALA A 74 -2.29 -9.41 1.38
CA ALA A 74 -1.61 -10.09 0.29
C ALA A 74 -0.58 -9.21 -0.43
N ILE A 75 -0.88 -7.92 -0.65
CA ILE A 75 0.07 -6.96 -1.23
C ILE A 75 1.22 -6.71 -0.26
N GLY A 76 0.93 -6.53 1.04
CA GLY A 76 1.94 -6.32 2.08
C GLY A 76 2.92 -7.49 2.19
N GLU A 77 2.42 -8.73 2.28
CA GLU A 77 3.25 -9.95 2.29
C GLU A 77 4.09 -10.07 1.02
N CYS A 78 3.49 -9.78 -0.15
CA CYS A 78 4.18 -9.84 -1.43
C CYS A 78 5.32 -8.81 -1.50
N LEU A 79 5.08 -7.59 -1.02
CA LEU A 79 6.09 -6.53 -0.92
C LEU A 79 7.24 -6.94 0.01
N LYS A 80 6.94 -7.43 1.21
CA LYS A 80 7.92 -7.92 2.18
C LYS A 80 8.79 -9.03 1.59
N LYS A 81 8.16 -10.01 0.92
CA LYS A 81 8.85 -11.11 0.25
C LYS A 81 9.74 -10.62 -0.91
N ALA A 82 9.28 -9.65 -1.70
CA ALA A 82 10.02 -9.09 -2.82
C ALA A 82 11.24 -8.27 -2.36
N SER A 83 11.16 -7.61 -1.20
CA SER A 83 12.21 -6.72 -0.67
C SER A 83 13.47 -7.44 -0.16
N LYS A 84 13.44 -8.78 0.00
CA LYS A 84 14.62 -9.59 0.35
C LYS A 84 15.41 -9.05 1.54
N LYS A 85 14.79 -8.90 2.69
CA LYS A 85 15.39 -8.42 3.93
C LYS A 85 15.77 -6.93 3.93
N PHE A 86 15.19 -6.13 3.00
CA PHE A 86 15.39 -4.67 2.96
C PHE A 86 16.86 -4.22 2.85
N LEU A 87 17.70 -5.04 2.21
CA LEU A 87 19.12 -4.75 2.02
C LEU A 87 19.30 -3.58 1.04
N GLY A 88 20.12 -2.60 1.40
CA GLY A 88 20.55 -1.52 0.54
C GLY A 88 19.47 -0.51 0.14
N ILE A 89 18.35 -0.45 0.81
CA ILE A 89 17.27 0.52 0.54
C ILE A 89 17.51 1.84 1.30
N LYS A 90 16.83 2.91 0.87
CA LYS A 90 16.81 4.20 1.60
C LYS A 90 16.07 4.13 2.93
N ARG A 91 15.11 3.23 3.08
CA ARG A 91 14.34 2.91 4.28
C ARG A 91 13.27 3.94 4.65
N TYR A 92 13.62 5.22 4.78
CA TYR A 92 12.68 6.28 5.16
C TYR A 92 12.25 7.10 3.95
N ALA A 93 11.00 7.49 3.92
CA ALA A 93 10.51 8.46 2.95
C ALA A 93 9.22 9.12 3.42
N HIS A 94 8.90 10.24 2.80
CA HIS A 94 7.62 10.92 2.95
C HIS A 94 7.19 11.52 1.62
N ALA A 95 5.90 11.84 1.52
CA ALA A 95 5.32 12.57 0.40
C ALA A 95 4.23 13.52 0.89
N MET A 96 4.20 14.72 0.31
CA MET A 96 3.07 15.65 0.38
C MET A 96 2.36 15.60 -0.96
N ILE A 97 1.09 15.22 -0.96
CA ILE A 97 0.30 15.03 -2.18
C ILE A 97 -0.85 16.02 -2.22
N PRO A 98 -0.77 17.03 -3.09
CA PRO A 98 -1.91 17.86 -3.43
C PRO A 98 -2.81 17.13 -4.41
N MET A 99 -4.10 17.27 -4.27
CA MET A 99 -5.11 16.85 -5.24
C MET A 99 -6.26 17.85 -5.18
N ASP A 100 -6.26 18.80 -6.12
CA ASP A 100 -7.13 19.97 -6.16
C ASP A 100 -7.15 20.69 -4.79
N GLU A 101 -8.28 20.66 -4.07
CA GLU A 101 -8.46 21.30 -2.77
C GLU A 101 -7.90 20.50 -1.58
N THR A 102 -7.38 19.31 -1.83
CA THR A 102 -6.91 18.38 -0.80
C THR A 102 -5.39 18.38 -0.70
N LEU A 103 -4.87 18.31 0.52
CA LEU A 103 -3.46 18.06 0.81
C LEU A 103 -3.32 16.94 1.83
N THR A 104 -2.58 15.89 1.47
CA THR A 104 -2.30 14.75 2.35
C THR A 104 -0.80 14.52 2.51
N ARG A 105 -0.37 14.22 3.74
CA ARG A 105 0.98 13.84 4.11
C ARG A 105 1.05 12.35 4.41
N VAL A 106 2.04 11.67 3.83
CA VAL A 106 2.35 10.26 4.15
C VAL A 106 3.82 10.13 4.46
N ALA A 107 4.15 9.46 5.58
CA ALA A 107 5.53 9.14 5.95
C ALA A 107 5.65 7.66 6.32
N ILE A 108 6.78 7.03 5.92
CA ILE A 108 7.02 5.60 6.16
C ILE A 108 8.43 5.33 6.70
N ASP A 109 8.53 4.30 7.54
CA ASP A 109 9.79 3.61 7.91
C ASP A 109 9.64 2.13 7.57
N VAL A 110 10.47 1.64 6.66
CA VAL A 110 10.54 0.23 6.28
C VAL A 110 11.40 -0.48 7.34
N SER A 111 10.81 -0.73 8.50
CA SER A 111 11.51 -1.07 9.74
C SER A 111 11.31 -2.49 10.23
N ASN A 112 10.45 -3.28 9.57
CA ASN A 112 9.91 -4.56 10.05
C ASN A 112 9.20 -4.44 11.43
N ARG A 113 8.77 -3.23 11.81
CA ARG A 113 7.96 -2.91 12.98
C ARG A 113 6.66 -2.25 12.50
N PRO A 114 5.59 -3.05 12.29
CA PRO A 114 4.34 -2.54 11.76
C PRO A 114 3.66 -1.60 12.74
N TYR A 115 3.25 -0.44 12.24
CA TYR A 115 2.44 0.51 13.01
C TYR A 115 1.72 1.45 12.06
N LEU A 116 0.42 1.68 12.27
CA LEU A 116 -0.35 2.66 11.50
C LEU A 116 -0.76 3.83 12.40
N ILE A 117 -0.44 5.05 11.97
CA ILE A 117 -1.11 6.28 12.42
C ILE A 117 -2.03 6.73 11.30
N TRP A 118 -3.33 6.78 11.59
CA TRP A 118 -4.37 7.19 10.65
C TRP A 118 -5.08 8.44 11.14
N LYS A 119 -4.79 9.58 10.50
CA LYS A 119 -5.40 10.89 10.78
C LYS A 119 -6.13 11.38 9.53
N VAL A 120 -7.07 10.58 9.06
CA VAL A 120 -7.91 10.90 7.91
C VAL A 120 -9.37 10.87 8.34
N LYS A 121 -10.08 11.93 8.06
CA LYS A 121 -11.53 12.05 8.30
C LYS A 121 -12.23 12.19 6.96
N LEU A 122 -13.23 11.38 6.73
CA LEU A 122 -14.06 11.39 5.54
C LEU A 122 -15.45 11.92 5.91
N LYS A 123 -16.08 12.65 5.00
CA LYS A 123 -17.37 13.32 5.23
C LYS A 123 -18.57 12.49 4.77
N VAL A 124 -18.31 11.41 4.03
CA VAL A 124 -19.33 10.51 3.46
C VAL A 124 -19.11 9.10 3.97
N GLU A 125 -20.18 8.32 4.07
CA GLU A 125 -20.12 6.93 4.52
C GLU A 125 -19.62 5.99 3.44
N LYS A 126 -19.84 6.31 2.15
CA LYS A 126 -19.47 5.48 1.01
C LYS A 126 -18.80 6.27 -0.10
N LEU A 127 -17.90 5.60 -0.83
CA LEU A 127 -17.35 6.02 -2.12
C LEU A 127 -17.63 4.91 -3.15
N GLY A 128 -18.56 5.17 -4.06
CA GLY A 128 -19.18 4.11 -4.86
C GLY A 128 -19.94 3.16 -3.94
N GLU A 129 -19.64 1.87 -4.03
CA GLU A 129 -20.24 0.84 -3.17
C GLU A 129 -19.42 0.58 -1.89
N MET A 130 -18.22 1.16 -1.78
CA MET A 130 -17.26 0.88 -0.71
C MET A 130 -17.48 1.78 0.50
N ASP A 131 -17.63 1.18 1.69
CA ASP A 131 -17.71 1.90 2.95
C ASP A 131 -16.37 2.57 3.28
N THR A 132 -16.42 3.82 3.73
CA THR A 132 -15.20 4.63 3.91
C THR A 132 -14.32 4.18 5.07
N GLU A 133 -14.87 3.48 6.04
CA GLU A 133 -14.10 2.87 7.14
C GLU A 133 -13.11 1.80 6.65
N LEU A 134 -13.44 1.10 5.53
CA LEU A 134 -12.61 0.04 4.98
C LEU A 134 -11.25 0.53 4.45
N PHE A 135 -11.10 1.81 4.18
CA PHE A 135 -9.78 2.34 3.77
C PHE A 135 -8.77 2.25 4.90
N LYS A 136 -9.17 2.59 6.13
CA LYS A 136 -8.29 2.43 7.30
C LYS A 136 -7.91 0.96 7.50
N GLU A 137 -8.87 0.05 7.35
CA GLU A 137 -8.62 -1.40 7.49
C GLU A 137 -7.62 -1.88 6.44
N TRP A 138 -7.76 -1.45 5.18
CA TRP A 138 -6.78 -1.78 4.14
C TRP A 138 -5.37 -1.28 4.49
N PHE A 139 -5.24 -0.01 4.92
CA PHE A 139 -3.94 0.56 5.29
C PHE A 139 -3.33 -0.13 6.52
N GLN A 140 -4.15 -0.54 7.49
CA GLN A 140 -3.73 -1.28 8.67
C GLN A 140 -3.21 -2.67 8.28
N ALA A 141 -3.97 -3.42 7.50
CA ALA A 141 -3.62 -4.74 7.00
C ALA A 141 -2.32 -4.72 6.18
N PHE A 142 -2.21 -3.75 5.26
CA PHE A 142 -1.01 -3.54 4.46
C PHE A 142 0.22 -3.21 5.32
N SER A 143 0.10 -2.26 6.26
CA SER A 143 1.20 -1.87 7.16
C SER A 143 1.71 -3.06 7.98
N GLN A 144 0.79 -3.85 8.54
CA GLN A 144 1.11 -5.05 9.34
C GLN A 144 1.81 -6.10 8.49
N ALA A 145 1.26 -6.46 7.35
CA ALA A 145 1.78 -7.51 6.49
C ALA A 145 3.12 -7.13 5.84
N ALA A 146 3.28 -5.88 5.43
CA ALA A 146 4.52 -5.36 4.88
C ALA A 146 5.63 -5.15 5.93
N GLY A 147 5.27 -5.06 7.21
CA GLY A 147 6.21 -4.77 8.30
C GLY A 147 6.71 -3.34 8.28
N ILE A 148 5.84 -2.37 7.96
CA ILE A 148 6.22 -0.95 7.88
C ILE A 148 5.50 -0.10 8.94
N THR A 149 6.21 0.90 9.47
CA THR A 149 5.57 1.99 10.19
C THR A 149 5.05 2.99 9.16
N LEU A 150 3.76 3.30 9.22
CA LEU A 150 3.04 4.12 8.24
C LEU A 150 2.24 5.21 8.95
N HIS A 151 2.48 6.45 8.59
CA HIS A 151 1.72 7.61 9.05
C HIS A 151 1.01 8.22 7.87
N VAL A 152 -0.32 8.34 7.96
CA VAL A 152 -1.19 8.96 6.96
C VAL A 152 -2.00 10.06 7.62
N GLU A 153 -1.84 11.28 7.15
CA GLU A 153 -2.55 12.44 7.67
C GLU A 153 -3.07 13.30 6.52
N ASN A 154 -4.40 13.45 6.44
CA ASN A 154 -5.01 14.46 5.61
C ASN A 154 -4.96 15.79 6.36
N ILE A 155 -4.27 16.80 5.81
CA ILE A 155 -4.06 18.11 6.43
C ILE A 155 -5.30 18.97 6.24
N TYR A 156 -5.85 18.96 5.03
CA TYR A 156 -7.13 19.57 4.68
C TYR A 156 -7.67 18.95 3.38
N GLY A 157 -8.96 19.11 3.15
CA GLY A 157 -9.67 18.66 1.95
C GLY A 157 -11.16 18.52 2.21
N ASP A 158 -11.95 18.57 1.16
CA ASP A 158 -13.41 18.51 1.23
C ASP A 158 -13.99 17.31 0.48
N ASN A 159 -13.42 16.94 -0.65
CA ASN A 159 -13.88 15.80 -1.44
C ASN A 159 -13.27 14.51 -0.92
N SER A 160 -14.09 13.61 -0.38
CA SER A 160 -13.63 12.33 0.21
C SER A 160 -12.93 11.41 -0.80
N HIS A 161 -13.28 11.47 -2.10
CA HIS A 161 -12.56 10.76 -3.16
C HIS A 161 -11.13 11.30 -3.29
N HIS A 162 -10.97 12.63 -3.40
CA HIS A 162 -9.65 13.27 -3.49
C HIS A 162 -8.80 12.99 -2.25
N ILE A 163 -9.41 13.00 -1.06
CA ILE A 163 -8.72 12.66 0.20
C ILE A 163 -8.15 11.24 0.14
N ILE A 164 -8.98 10.24 -0.18
CA ILE A 164 -8.52 8.84 -0.20
C ILE A 164 -7.52 8.58 -1.33
N GLU A 165 -7.77 9.10 -2.52
CA GLU A 165 -6.83 8.93 -3.64
C GLU A 165 -5.47 9.57 -3.32
N SER A 166 -5.44 10.74 -2.67
CA SER A 166 -4.20 11.37 -2.22
C SER A 166 -3.46 10.54 -1.16
N CYS A 167 -4.17 9.79 -0.29
CA CYS A 167 -3.56 8.84 0.64
C CYS A 167 -2.84 7.69 -0.10
N PHE A 168 -3.50 7.08 -1.09
CA PHE A 168 -2.90 5.99 -1.89
C PHE A 168 -1.73 6.50 -2.75
N LYS A 169 -1.83 7.68 -3.36
CA LYS A 169 -0.72 8.32 -4.08
C LYS A 169 0.45 8.64 -3.14
N GLY A 170 0.15 9.11 -1.92
CA GLY A 170 1.15 9.41 -0.89
C GLY A 170 1.90 8.15 -0.44
N LEU A 171 1.18 7.07 -0.16
CA LEU A 171 1.78 5.77 0.12
C LEU A 171 2.66 5.30 -1.05
N ALA A 172 2.14 5.37 -2.28
CA ALA A 172 2.86 4.97 -3.48
C ALA A 172 4.18 5.71 -3.66
N ARG A 173 4.16 7.05 -3.55
CA ARG A 173 5.36 7.89 -3.68
C ARG A 173 6.37 7.65 -2.56
N SER A 174 5.89 7.49 -1.33
CA SER A 174 6.74 7.17 -0.18
C SER A 174 7.39 5.80 -0.33
N LEU A 175 6.63 4.76 -0.74
CA LEU A 175 7.17 3.43 -1.03
C LEU A 175 8.22 3.46 -2.13
N ARG A 176 7.96 4.17 -3.24
CA ARG A 176 8.93 4.32 -4.32
C ARG A 176 10.27 4.82 -3.80
N THR A 177 10.25 5.91 -3.04
CA THR A 177 11.48 6.53 -2.53
C THR A 177 12.16 5.66 -1.45
N ALA A 178 11.41 5.13 -0.48
CA ALA A 178 11.97 4.33 0.60
C ALA A 178 12.61 3.01 0.12
N LEU A 179 12.04 2.42 -0.94
CA LEU A 179 12.53 1.17 -1.52
C LEU A 179 13.60 1.37 -2.61
N GLU A 180 13.91 2.62 -2.99
CA GLU A 180 15.05 2.89 -3.87
C GLU A 180 16.36 2.40 -3.26
N MET A 181 17.24 1.84 -4.10
CA MET A 181 18.57 1.43 -3.66
C MET A 181 19.40 2.66 -3.32
N ASP A 182 19.98 2.68 -2.14
CA ASP A 182 20.95 3.71 -1.74
C ASP A 182 22.28 3.45 -2.46
N PRO A 183 22.75 4.34 -3.33
CA PRO A 183 24.00 4.14 -4.08
C PRO A 183 25.22 4.08 -3.18
N ARG A 184 25.15 4.62 -1.95
CA ARG A 184 26.26 4.64 -0.98
C ARG A 184 26.30 3.39 -0.11
N ASN A 185 25.16 2.67 0.06
CA ASN A 185 25.01 1.59 1.04
C ASN A 185 24.35 0.33 0.45
N LYS A 186 24.66 -0.03 -0.78
CA LYS A 186 23.98 -1.10 -1.55
C LYS A 186 23.96 -2.48 -0.88
N THR A 187 24.91 -2.77 -0.01
CA THR A 187 25.15 -4.08 0.58
C THR A 187 24.90 -4.12 2.10
N THR A 188 24.47 -3.01 2.69
CA THR A 188 24.23 -2.91 4.12
C THR A 188 22.73 -2.81 4.43
N ILE A 189 22.36 -3.28 5.62
CA ILE A 189 21.02 -3.03 6.17
C ILE A 189 21.05 -1.62 6.78
N PRO A 190 20.11 -0.72 6.44
CA PRO A 190 20.10 0.65 6.95
C PRO A 190 19.61 0.72 8.42
N SER A 191 20.35 0.07 9.31
CA SER A 191 20.04 -0.04 10.74
C SER A 191 21.32 -0.18 11.55
N THR A 192 21.45 0.60 12.63
CA THR A 192 22.55 0.48 13.60
C THR A 192 22.55 -0.87 14.34
N LYS A 193 21.40 -1.59 14.32
CA LYS A 193 21.25 -2.94 14.90
C LYS A 193 21.75 -4.05 13.97
N GLY A 194 22.09 -3.73 12.71
CA GLY A 194 22.43 -4.74 11.68
C GLY A 194 21.29 -5.62 11.21
N SER A 195 20.05 -5.33 11.65
CA SER A 195 18.82 -6.05 11.26
C SER A 195 17.62 -5.09 11.18
N LEU A 196 16.59 -5.49 10.43
CA LEU A 196 15.24 -4.88 10.36
C LEU A 196 14.18 -5.96 10.60
#